data_b8e745082253b650e7fb45f325df6997
#
_entry.id   b8e745082253b650e7fb45f325df6997
#
_cell.length_a   1.000
_cell.length_b   1.000
_cell.length_c   1.000
_cell.angle_alpha   90.00
_cell.angle_beta   90.00
_cell.angle_gamma   90.00
#
_symmetry.space_group_name_H-M   'P 1'
#
loop_
_entity.id
_entity.type
_entity.pdbx_description
1 polymer ?
#
loop_
_entity_poly.entity_id
_entity_poly.type
_entity_poly.pdbx_seq_one_letter_code
_entity_poly.pdbx_strand_id
1 'polypeptide(L)'
;MEISGLQELERRLIAVGEEVGTKILRDAGRAAMAVVEADMKQNAGYDNSSTNAHMRDSIKIRSSRGKSGSTVVVLRVGPTRNHYMKALAQEFGTIKQVAKPFIRPALDYNKMQVLRILTIEIRDGLNTLSR
;
A
#
# COMPACT_ATOMS: atom_id res chain seq x y z
N MET A 1 1.76 -19.52 4.83
CA MET A 1 0.86 -18.54 5.47
C MET A 1 -0.57 -19.03 5.41
N GLU A 2 -1.23 -19.00 6.52
CA GLU A 2 -2.62 -19.44 6.58
C GLU A 2 -3.56 -18.39 6.02
N ILE A 3 -4.27 -18.76 4.96
CA ILE A 3 -5.27 -17.90 4.34
C ILE A 3 -6.64 -18.16 4.97
N SER A 4 -6.84 -19.29 5.62
CA SER A 4 -8.12 -19.68 6.23
C SER A 4 -8.61 -18.72 7.31
N GLY A 5 -7.70 -18.09 8.05
CA GLY A 5 -8.07 -17.12 9.09
C GLY A 5 -8.63 -15.80 8.56
N LEU A 6 -8.43 -15.51 7.27
CA LEU A 6 -8.90 -14.25 6.67
C LEU A 6 -10.41 -14.17 6.58
N GLN A 7 -11.10 -15.30 6.35
CA GLN A 7 -12.56 -15.31 6.29
C GLN A 7 -13.18 -14.96 7.64
N GLU A 8 -12.60 -15.48 8.72
CA GLU A 8 -13.06 -15.16 10.07
C GLU A 8 -12.84 -13.68 10.38
N LEU A 9 -11.69 -13.13 10.02
CA LEU A 9 -11.40 -11.71 10.23
C LEU A 9 -12.35 -10.84 9.42
N GLU A 10 -12.69 -11.24 8.20
CA GLU A 10 -13.66 -10.53 7.38
C GLU A 10 -15.03 -10.46 8.06
N ARG A 11 -15.51 -11.58 8.60
CA ARG A 11 -16.79 -11.62 9.32
C ARG A 11 -16.75 -10.71 10.54
N ARG A 12 -15.66 -10.72 11.29
CA ARG A 12 -15.51 -9.87 12.47
C ARG A 12 -15.49 -8.39 12.10
N LEU A 13 -14.83 -8.03 11.00
CA LEU A 13 -14.80 -6.66 10.51
C LEU A 13 -16.19 -6.16 10.12
N ILE A 14 -16.96 -6.99 9.46
CA ILE A 14 -18.33 -6.66 9.07
C ILE A 14 -19.20 -6.51 10.31
N ALA A 15 -19.02 -7.39 11.30
CA ALA A 15 -19.84 -7.40 12.51
C ALA A 15 -19.68 -6.15 13.39
N VAL A 16 -18.48 -5.51 13.36
CA VAL A 16 -18.23 -4.30 14.17
C VAL A 16 -18.81 -3.04 13.54
N GLY A 17 -19.37 -3.13 12.35
CA GLY A 17 -19.97 -2.01 11.64
C GLY A 17 -19.04 -1.33 10.65
N GLU A 18 -19.62 -0.57 9.73
CA GLU A 18 -18.90 0.05 8.63
C GLU A 18 -17.82 1.02 9.11
N GLU A 19 -18.16 1.91 10.04
CA GLU A 19 -17.24 2.96 10.49
C GLU A 19 -16.02 2.38 11.19
N VAL A 20 -16.22 1.52 12.17
CA VAL A 20 -15.15 0.91 12.95
C VAL A 20 -14.35 -0.08 12.10
N GLY A 21 -15.02 -0.90 11.31
CA GLY A 21 -14.38 -1.87 10.43
C GLY A 21 -13.51 -1.17 9.38
N THR A 22 -14.00 -0.09 8.80
CA THR A 22 -13.25 0.69 7.82
C THR A 22 -11.99 1.31 8.42
N LYS A 23 -12.09 1.82 9.65
CA LYS A 23 -10.94 2.40 10.33
C LYS A 23 -9.87 1.34 10.60
N ILE A 24 -10.26 0.19 11.13
CA ILE A 24 -9.33 -0.92 11.40
C ILE A 24 -8.65 -1.36 10.10
N LEU A 25 -9.44 -1.52 9.05
CA LEU A 25 -8.93 -1.98 7.76
C LEU A 25 -7.95 -0.98 7.15
N ARG A 26 -8.27 0.32 7.23
CA ARG A 26 -7.39 1.38 6.72
C ARG A 26 -6.07 1.43 7.47
N ASP A 27 -6.12 1.39 8.80
CA ASP A 27 -4.91 1.44 9.62
C ASP A 27 -4.02 0.21 9.39
N ALA A 28 -4.65 -0.97 9.32
CA ALA A 28 -3.93 -2.21 9.02
C ALA A 28 -3.33 -2.18 7.62
N GLY A 29 -4.08 -1.67 6.64
CA GLY A 29 -3.62 -1.55 5.27
C GLY A 29 -2.43 -0.60 5.14
N ARG A 30 -2.45 0.52 5.86
CA ARG A 30 -1.33 1.46 5.84
C ARG A 30 -0.08 0.83 6.43
N ALA A 31 -0.20 0.09 7.52
CA ALA A 31 0.92 -0.61 8.13
C ALA A 31 1.52 -1.66 7.18
N ALA A 32 0.64 -2.41 6.50
CA ALA A 32 1.07 -3.42 5.54
C ALA A 32 1.73 -2.80 4.30
N MET A 33 1.15 -1.73 3.76
CA MET A 33 1.67 -1.09 2.55
C MET A 33 2.93 -0.26 2.80
N ALA A 34 3.27 0.01 4.06
CA ALA A 34 4.52 0.69 4.39
C ALA A 34 5.75 -0.07 3.87
N VAL A 35 5.68 -1.39 3.83
CA VAL A 35 6.74 -2.25 3.28
C VAL A 35 6.92 -1.98 1.79
N VAL A 36 5.81 -1.89 1.05
CA VAL A 36 5.82 -1.62 -0.39
C VAL A 36 6.32 -0.19 -0.65
N GLU A 37 5.88 0.76 0.14
CA GLU A 37 6.33 2.15 0.03
C GLU A 37 7.84 2.26 0.21
N ALA A 38 8.39 1.61 1.22
CA ALA A 38 9.84 1.62 1.49
C ALA A 38 10.62 1.00 0.32
N ASP A 39 10.14 -0.11 -0.22
CA ASP A 39 10.76 -0.78 -1.35
C ASP A 39 10.74 0.12 -2.60
N MET A 40 9.60 0.75 -2.89
CA MET A 40 9.51 1.67 -4.03
C MET A 40 10.48 2.84 -3.89
N LYS A 41 10.56 3.42 -2.69
CA LYS A 41 11.48 4.55 -2.43
C LYS A 41 12.94 4.13 -2.62
N GLN A 42 13.27 2.94 -2.16
CA GLN A 42 14.64 2.43 -2.27
C GLN A 42 15.08 2.25 -3.73
N ASN A 43 14.15 1.85 -4.59
CA ASN A 43 14.45 1.53 -5.99
C ASN A 43 14.03 2.61 -6.99
N ALA A 44 13.39 3.69 -6.53
CA ALA A 44 13.02 4.80 -7.40
C ALA A 44 14.25 5.59 -7.81
N GLY A 45 14.26 6.06 -9.05
CA GLY A 45 15.35 6.89 -9.57
C GLY A 45 15.49 8.18 -8.76
N TYR A 46 16.74 8.60 -8.54
CA TYR A 46 17.05 9.80 -7.77
C TYR A 46 18.21 10.54 -8.40
N ASP A 47 17.97 11.80 -8.75
CA ASP A 47 18.99 12.67 -9.32
C ASP A 47 19.56 13.59 -8.25
N ASN A 48 20.75 13.25 -7.75
CA ASN A 48 21.43 14.01 -6.69
C ASN A 48 21.82 15.42 -7.12
N SER A 49 21.92 15.67 -8.42
CA SER A 49 22.30 16.99 -8.93
C SER A 49 21.13 17.94 -9.04
N SER A 50 19.90 17.44 -8.95
CA SER A 50 18.68 18.25 -9.05
C SER A 50 18.35 18.90 -7.72
N THR A 51 17.98 20.20 -7.77
CA THR A 51 17.47 20.92 -6.61
C THR A 51 15.95 20.87 -6.54
N ASN A 52 15.30 20.31 -7.56
CA ASN A 52 13.86 20.16 -7.61
C ASN A 52 13.40 18.96 -6.78
N ALA A 53 12.10 18.91 -6.48
CA ALA A 53 11.51 17.78 -5.76
C ALA A 53 11.76 16.48 -6.52
N HIS A 54 12.12 15.45 -5.79
CA HIS A 54 12.44 14.14 -6.37
C HIS A 54 11.20 13.24 -6.37
N MET A 55 11.09 12.40 -7.40
CA MET A 55 10.01 11.42 -7.51
C MET A 55 10.00 10.49 -6.30
N ARG A 56 11.17 10.02 -5.85
CA ARG A 56 11.28 9.13 -4.69
C ARG A 56 10.60 9.71 -3.46
N ASP A 57 10.77 11.00 -3.21
CA ASP A 57 10.23 11.67 -2.04
C ASP A 57 8.72 11.90 -2.15
N SER A 58 8.15 11.77 -3.35
CA SER A 58 6.71 11.93 -3.57
C SER A 58 5.93 10.63 -3.37
N ILE A 59 6.60 9.49 -3.24
CA ILE A 59 5.94 8.20 -3.06
C ILE A 59 5.26 8.17 -1.70
N LYS A 60 3.95 7.99 -1.70
CA LYS A 60 3.11 8.04 -0.50
C LYS A 60 2.00 7.02 -0.58
N ILE A 61 1.51 6.63 0.60
CA ILE A 61 0.32 5.81 0.72
C ILE A 61 -0.88 6.74 0.83
N ARG A 62 -1.89 6.50 -0.02
CA ARG A 62 -3.16 7.24 0.02
C ARG A 62 -4.29 6.26 0.20
N SER A 63 -5.29 6.68 0.96
CA SER A 63 -6.48 5.86 1.17
C SER A 63 -7.72 6.59 0.70
N SER A 64 -8.69 5.85 0.19
CA SER A 64 -10.00 6.35 -0.13
C SER A 64 -11.04 5.36 0.37
N ARG A 65 -12.25 5.87 0.65
CA ARG A 65 -13.36 5.02 1.02
C ARG A 65 -13.87 4.27 -0.19
N GLY A 66 -14.33 3.05 0.04
CA GLY A 66 -15.07 2.32 -0.94
C GLY A 66 -16.51 2.84 -1.03
N LYS A 67 -17.36 2.03 -1.63
CA LYS A 67 -18.78 2.36 -1.79
C LYS A 67 -19.45 2.52 -0.42
N SER A 68 -20.32 3.51 -0.31
CA SER A 68 -21.09 3.72 0.94
C SER A 68 -21.88 2.46 1.29
N GLY A 69 -21.88 2.13 2.58
CA GLY A 69 -22.56 0.93 3.09
C GLY A 69 -21.72 -0.33 3.03
N SER A 70 -20.46 -0.24 2.64
CA SER A 70 -19.56 -1.39 2.59
C SER A 70 -18.30 -1.17 3.42
N THR A 71 -17.75 -2.24 3.97
CA THR A 71 -16.47 -2.21 4.69
C THR A 71 -15.34 -2.47 3.70
N VAL A 72 -15.07 -1.48 2.86
CA VAL A 72 -14.03 -1.55 1.83
C VAL A 72 -13.17 -0.31 1.90
N VAL A 73 -11.87 -0.50 1.84
CA VAL A 73 -10.88 0.57 1.78
C VAL A 73 -9.99 0.34 0.58
N VAL A 74 -9.76 1.38 -0.21
CA VAL A 74 -8.83 1.34 -1.32
C VAL A 74 -7.56 2.06 -0.90
N LEU A 75 -6.44 1.37 -0.99
CA LEU A 75 -5.13 1.93 -0.69
C LEU A 75 -4.31 2.00 -1.97
N ARG A 76 -3.66 3.11 -2.15
CA ARG A 76 -2.78 3.34 -3.30
C ARG A 76 -1.42 3.79 -2.78
N VAL A 77 -0.38 3.23 -3.36
CA VAL A 77 0.99 3.63 -3.06
C VAL A 77 1.70 3.93 -4.37
N GLY A 78 2.36 5.08 -4.43
CA GLY A 78 3.06 5.47 -5.63
C GLY A 78 3.44 6.95 -5.61
N PRO A 79 4.11 7.42 -6.69
CA PRO A 79 4.49 8.82 -6.82
C PRO A 79 3.29 9.72 -7.08
N THR A 80 3.48 11.02 -6.83
CA THR A 80 2.44 12.01 -7.10
C THR A 80 2.30 12.25 -8.61
N ARG A 81 1.19 12.89 -8.98
CA ARG A 81 0.87 13.18 -10.40
C ARG A 81 2.00 13.92 -11.11
N ASN A 82 2.69 14.82 -10.44
CA ASN A 82 3.79 15.59 -11.03
C ASN A 82 4.95 14.72 -11.50
N HIS A 83 5.05 13.50 -10.99
CA HIS A 83 6.15 12.60 -11.29
C HIS A 83 5.74 11.37 -12.11
N TYR A 84 4.50 11.34 -12.64
CA TYR A 84 4.00 10.18 -13.37
C TYR A 84 4.85 9.82 -14.58
N MET A 85 5.25 10.82 -15.36
CA MET A 85 6.03 10.54 -16.57
C MET A 85 7.39 9.94 -16.24
N LYS A 86 8.01 10.41 -15.17
CA LYS A 86 9.28 9.85 -14.69
C LYS A 86 9.09 8.41 -14.22
N ALA A 87 8.00 8.15 -13.50
CA ALA A 87 7.68 6.80 -13.00
C ALA A 87 7.43 5.83 -14.14
N LEU A 88 6.65 6.23 -15.14
CA LEU A 88 6.37 5.40 -16.30
C LEU A 88 7.65 5.11 -17.10
N ALA A 89 8.50 6.11 -17.27
CA ALA A 89 9.76 5.95 -17.96
C ALA A 89 10.67 4.95 -17.28
N GLN A 90 10.75 5.00 -15.95
CA GLN A 90 11.55 4.04 -15.18
C GLN A 90 10.94 2.64 -15.21
N GLU A 91 9.63 2.53 -15.08
CA GLU A 91 8.94 1.24 -15.01
C GLU A 91 8.99 0.49 -16.34
N PHE A 92 8.72 1.17 -17.43
CA PHE A 92 8.56 0.54 -18.74
C PHE A 92 9.68 0.85 -19.73
N GLY A 93 10.52 1.83 -19.42
CA GLY A 93 11.58 2.28 -20.32
C GLY A 93 11.07 3.24 -21.40
N THR A 94 12.01 3.85 -22.10
CA THR A 94 11.76 4.73 -23.24
C THR A 94 12.84 4.49 -24.29
N ILE A 95 12.76 5.23 -25.42
CA ILE A 95 13.79 5.17 -26.45
C ILE A 95 15.17 5.56 -25.88
N LYS A 96 15.19 6.46 -24.89
CA LYS A 96 16.43 7.00 -24.30
C LYS A 96 16.80 6.33 -22.97
N GLN A 97 15.95 5.47 -22.43
CA GLN A 97 16.14 4.93 -21.09
C GLN A 97 15.76 3.46 -21.06
N VAL A 98 16.64 2.64 -20.50
CA VAL A 98 16.36 1.21 -20.27
C VAL A 98 15.41 1.10 -19.07
N ALA A 99 14.44 0.20 -19.15
CA ALA A 99 13.50 -0.04 -18.06
C ALA A 99 14.21 -0.54 -16.80
N LYS A 100 13.88 0.07 -15.65
CA LYS A 100 14.31 -0.39 -14.32
C LYS A 100 13.08 -0.39 -13.42
N PRO A 101 12.21 -1.42 -13.54
CA PRO A 101 10.94 -1.44 -12.79
C PRO A 101 11.15 -1.33 -11.29
N PHE A 102 10.31 -0.55 -10.62
CA PHE A 102 10.35 -0.37 -9.17
C PHE A 102 8.99 -0.48 -8.51
N ILE A 103 7.91 -0.32 -9.27
CA ILE A 103 6.55 -0.38 -8.75
C ILE A 103 6.07 -1.84 -8.66
N ARG A 104 6.09 -2.54 -9.79
CA ARG A 104 5.62 -3.93 -9.84
C ARG A 104 6.47 -4.86 -8.99
N PRO A 105 7.82 -4.79 -9.02
CA PRO A 105 8.62 -5.63 -8.13
C PRO A 105 8.37 -5.38 -6.66
N ALA A 106 8.09 -4.12 -6.26
CA ALA A 106 7.79 -3.78 -4.87
C ALA A 106 6.55 -4.51 -4.39
N LEU A 107 5.52 -4.61 -5.23
CA LEU A 107 4.30 -5.35 -4.92
C LEU A 107 4.54 -6.85 -4.93
N ASP A 108 5.19 -7.37 -5.98
CA ASP A 108 5.37 -8.80 -6.19
C ASP A 108 6.26 -9.43 -5.13
N TYR A 109 7.37 -8.80 -4.78
CA TYR A 109 8.32 -9.34 -3.81
C TYR A 109 7.83 -9.27 -2.37
N ASN A 110 6.95 -8.30 -2.07
CA ASN A 110 6.48 -8.08 -0.70
C ASN A 110 5.08 -8.61 -0.44
N LYS A 111 4.47 -9.27 -1.41
CA LYS A 111 3.08 -9.72 -1.34
C LYS A 111 2.77 -10.54 -0.09
N MET A 112 3.59 -11.53 0.21
CA MET A 112 3.36 -12.41 1.36
C MET A 112 3.55 -11.67 2.68
N GLN A 113 4.54 -10.78 2.75
CA GLN A 113 4.77 -9.96 3.93
C GLN A 113 3.62 -9.00 4.18
N VAL A 114 3.10 -8.38 3.10
CA VAL A 114 1.93 -7.48 3.18
C VAL A 114 0.73 -8.22 3.76
N LEU A 115 0.45 -9.42 3.25
CA LEU A 115 -0.68 -10.23 3.74
C LEU A 115 -0.50 -10.61 5.21
N ARG A 116 0.71 -10.94 5.61
CA ARG A 116 1.01 -11.31 7.00
C ARG A 116 0.79 -10.12 7.94
N ILE A 117 1.33 -8.95 7.60
CA ILE A 117 1.17 -7.74 8.40
C ILE A 117 -0.30 -7.36 8.48
N LEU A 118 -0.99 -7.39 7.34
CA LEU A 118 -2.42 -7.07 7.26
C LEU A 118 -3.22 -7.95 8.20
N THR A 119 -2.96 -9.25 8.19
CA THR A 119 -3.68 -10.21 9.05
C THR A 119 -3.44 -9.91 10.53
N ILE A 120 -2.19 -9.67 10.91
CA ILE A 120 -1.82 -9.38 12.30
C ILE A 120 -2.46 -8.07 12.77
N GLU A 121 -2.38 -7.03 11.96
CA GLU A 121 -2.89 -5.71 12.33
C GLU A 121 -4.41 -5.70 12.44
N ILE A 122 -5.12 -6.40 11.55
CA ILE A 122 -6.57 -6.52 11.64
C ILE A 122 -6.96 -7.27 12.91
N ARG A 123 -6.29 -8.38 13.19
CA ARG A 123 -6.57 -9.18 14.39
C ARG A 123 -6.35 -8.36 15.65
N ASP A 124 -5.24 -7.64 15.72
CA ASP A 124 -4.91 -6.81 16.87
C ASP A 124 -5.94 -5.68 17.06
N GLY A 125 -6.35 -5.03 15.97
CA GLY A 125 -7.37 -4.00 16.00
C GLY A 125 -8.70 -4.51 16.53
N LEU A 126 -9.13 -5.67 16.08
CA LEU A 126 -10.36 -6.30 16.52
C LEU A 126 -10.29 -6.75 17.99
N ASN A 127 -9.16 -7.29 18.41
CA ASN A 127 -8.95 -7.73 19.78
C ASN A 127 -8.95 -6.55 20.76
N THR A 128 -8.44 -5.42 20.34
CA THR A 128 -8.44 -4.19 21.15
C THR A 128 -9.86 -3.73 21.46
N LEU A 129 -10.80 -3.90 20.51
CA LEU A 129 -12.19 -3.54 20.72
C LEU A 129 -12.92 -4.47 21.71
N SER A 130 -12.43 -5.68 21.85
CA SER A 130 -13.07 -6.70 22.72
C SER A 130 -12.68 -6.56 24.18
N ARG A 131 -11.80 -5.62 24.49
CA ARG A 131 -11.33 -5.38 25.86
C ARG A 131 -12.19 -4.36 26.60
#